data_36157d3190bcc9a50ecb8cbd7b4164b8
#
_entry.id   36157d3190bcc9a50ecb8cbd7b4164b8
#
_cell.length_a   1.000
_cell.length_b   1.000
_cell.length_c   1.000
_cell.angle_alpha   90.00
_cell.angle_beta   90.00
_cell.angle_gamma   90.00
#
_symmetry.space_group_name_H-M   'P 1'
#
loop_
_entity.id
_entity.type
_entity.pdbx_description
1 polymer ?
#
loop_
_entity_poly.entity_id
_entity_poly.type
_entity_poly.pdbx_seq_one_letter_code
_entity_poly.pdbx_strand_id
1 'polypeptide(L)'
;VDLGIESSTWEQLQQVNTLYNSSALFAWDLSMRHARKVNVEGALNLLSSLNKYCKLERAIHVSGYMLTIHSHLQQAGICLDQPETTDWNRVYQQLGAYEASKIEAHYAWMRLAEELKIDWTIIHPATVVGDALTGEIPDNQPIAQMVDLLKRKKMGAIPATPQHYLPLVTVDYLVKVMALAATENSLAQRELLVAHQQRFVLAEMFNIIATQVNQQAPTRYVPLAVLRV
;
A
#
# COMPACT_ATOMS: atom_id res chain seq x y z
N VAL A 1 9.29 20.76 -3.38
CA VAL A 1 10.45 19.85 -3.26
C VAL A 1 10.92 19.56 -4.68
N ASP A 2 12.16 19.88 -4.96
CA ASP A 2 12.83 19.48 -6.20
C ASP A 2 12.94 17.95 -6.23
N LEU A 3 12.55 17.33 -7.34
CA LEU A 3 12.68 15.88 -7.53
C LEU A 3 14.14 15.45 -7.81
N GLY A 4 15.07 16.39 -7.87
CA GLY A 4 16.46 16.15 -8.22
C GLY A 4 16.66 15.73 -9.68
N ILE A 5 15.70 16.03 -10.54
CA ILE A 5 15.74 15.69 -11.98
C ILE A 5 16.34 16.87 -12.74
N GLU A 6 17.44 16.61 -13.45
CA GLU A 6 18.10 17.61 -14.28
C GLU A 6 17.26 18.00 -15.51
N SER A 7 17.48 19.22 -16.03
CA SER A 7 16.73 19.72 -17.18
C SER A 7 16.84 18.83 -18.42
N SER A 8 18.01 18.25 -18.67
CA SER A 8 18.26 17.31 -19.77
C SER A 8 17.43 16.02 -19.65
N THR A 9 17.16 15.57 -18.42
CA THR A 9 16.33 14.40 -18.17
C THR A 9 14.85 14.72 -18.43
N TRP A 10 14.38 15.93 -18.10
CA TRP A 10 13.02 16.35 -18.45
C TRP A 10 12.78 16.37 -19.96
N GLU A 11 13.77 16.76 -20.75
CA GLU A 11 13.70 16.71 -22.21
C GLU A 11 13.46 15.28 -22.72
N GLN A 12 14.12 14.29 -22.11
CA GLN A 12 13.94 12.87 -22.46
C GLN A 12 12.56 12.33 -22.05
N LEU A 13 11.97 12.87 -20.99
CA LEU A 13 10.68 12.46 -20.45
C LEU A 13 9.47 13.08 -21.16
N GLN A 14 9.65 13.99 -22.11
CA GLN A 14 8.54 14.70 -22.78
C GLN A 14 7.51 13.78 -23.46
N GLN A 15 7.91 12.57 -23.86
CA GLN A 15 7.03 11.58 -24.49
C GLN A 15 6.29 10.68 -23.47
N VAL A 16 6.56 10.84 -22.17
CA VAL A 16 5.89 10.08 -21.13
C VAL A 16 4.43 10.53 -21.01
N ASN A 17 3.52 9.61 -21.18
CA ASN A 17 2.08 9.83 -21.06
C ASN A 17 1.42 9.06 -19.91
N THR A 18 2.13 8.13 -19.29
CA THR A 18 1.60 7.29 -18.23
C THR A 18 2.56 7.30 -17.01
N LEU A 19 1.99 7.55 -15.84
CA LEU A 19 2.71 7.52 -14.55
C LEU A 19 2.25 6.32 -13.73
N TYR A 20 3.20 5.55 -13.20
CA TYR A 20 2.98 4.61 -12.10
C TYR A 20 3.68 5.14 -10.84
N ASN A 21 2.90 5.61 -9.87
CA ASN A 21 3.43 6.01 -8.57
C ASN A 21 3.24 4.89 -7.53
N SER A 22 4.25 4.05 -7.37
CA SER A 22 4.29 2.97 -6.38
C SER A 22 5.25 3.27 -5.22
N SER A 23 5.86 4.44 -5.19
CA SER A 23 6.85 4.80 -4.19
C SER A 23 6.22 5.27 -2.89
N ALA A 24 6.76 4.78 -1.77
CA ALA A 24 6.48 5.31 -0.44
C ALA A 24 7.63 4.96 0.51
N LEU A 25 7.94 5.87 1.42
CA LEU A 25 8.88 5.60 2.50
C LEU A 25 8.16 4.87 3.63
N PHE A 26 8.67 3.69 3.98
CA PHE A 26 8.22 2.89 5.12
C PHE A 26 9.37 2.71 6.12
N ALA A 27 9.13 3.10 7.38
CA ALA A 27 9.98 2.79 8.52
C ALA A 27 9.15 2.81 9.80
N TRP A 28 9.50 1.99 10.79
CA TRP A 28 8.77 1.90 12.05
C TRP A 28 8.90 3.16 12.93
N ASP A 29 10.03 3.85 12.85
CA ASP A 29 10.39 5.07 13.60
C ASP A 29 10.24 6.35 12.77
N LEU A 30 9.47 6.32 11.70
CA LEU A 30 9.30 7.42 10.78
C LEU A 30 8.62 8.62 11.47
N SER A 31 9.26 9.79 11.42
CA SER A 31 8.64 11.00 11.91
C SER A 31 7.54 11.50 10.97
N MET A 32 6.48 12.08 11.53
CA MET A 32 5.38 12.70 10.75
C MET A 32 5.91 13.65 9.67
N ARG A 33 6.85 14.54 10.04
CA ARG A 33 7.42 15.51 9.08
C ARG A 33 8.09 14.81 7.90
N HIS A 34 8.84 13.76 8.15
CA HIS A 34 9.53 13.03 7.09
C HIS A 34 8.56 12.22 6.23
N ALA A 35 7.57 11.57 6.86
CA ALA A 35 6.52 10.85 6.16
C ALA A 35 5.74 11.77 5.21
N ARG A 36 5.27 12.93 5.68
CA ARG A 36 4.56 13.91 4.84
C ARG A 36 5.42 14.40 3.69
N LYS A 37 6.67 14.77 3.97
CA LYS A 37 7.58 15.27 2.94
C LYS A 37 7.78 14.27 1.80
N VAL A 38 7.93 12.98 2.11
CA VAL A 38 8.20 11.96 1.09
C VAL A 38 6.92 11.41 0.50
N ASN A 39 5.99 10.92 1.34
CA ASN A 39 4.83 10.18 0.87
C ASN A 39 3.71 11.09 0.33
N VAL A 40 3.55 12.30 0.88
CA VAL A 40 2.52 13.25 0.43
C VAL A 40 3.11 14.24 -0.56
N GLU A 41 4.01 15.13 -0.11
CA GLU A 41 4.55 16.22 -0.94
C GLU A 41 5.34 15.67 -2.13
N GLY A 42 6.11 14.57 -1.94
CA GLY A 42 6.83 13.90 -3.00
C GLY A 42 5.91 13.36 -4.10
N ALA A 43 4.82 12.69 -3.72
CA ALA A 43 3.84 12.17 -4.67
C ALA A 43 3.11 13.28 -5.45
N LEU A 44 2.73 14.37 -4.76
CA LEU A 44 2.08 15.53 -5.41
C LEU A 44 3.03 16.25 -6.35
N ASN A 45 4.28 16.45 -5.94
CA ASN A 45 5.30 17.10 -6.77
C ASN A 45 5.63 16.28 -8.02
N LEU A 46 5.68 14.95 -7.90
CA LEU A 46 5.89 14.08 -9.05
C LEU A 46 4.77 14.24 -10.07
N LEU A 47 3.51 14.17 -9.63
CA LEU A 47 2.35 14.34 -10.50
C LEU A 47 2.33 15.71 -11.18
N SER A 48 2.52 16.79 -10.40
CA SER A 48 2.57 18.16 -10.92
C SER A 48 3.70 18.38 -11.91
N SER A 49 4.89 17.85 -11.61
CA SER A 49 6.06 18.01 -12.49
C SER A 49 5.89 17.27 -13.80
N LEU A 50 5.40 16.03 -13.76
CA LEU A 50 5.12 15.27 -14.99
C LEU A 50 4.03 15.93 -15.83
N ASN A 51 2.97 16.43 -15.21
CA ASN A 51 1.93 17.19 -15.93
C ASN A 51 2.47 18.47 -16.58
N LYS A 52 3.46 19.12 -15.96
CA LYS A 52 4.08 20.33 -16.49
C LYS A 52 5.03 20.07 -17.66
N TYR A 53 5.82 19.01 -17.57
CA TYR A 53 6.93 18.75 -18.52
C TYR A 53 6.63 17.64 -19.53
N CYS A 54 5.61 16.83 -19.30
CA CYS A 54 5.22 15.70 -20.15
C CYS A 54 3.77 15.83 -20.59
N LYS A 55 3.34 14.98 -21.55
CA LYS A 55 1.94 14.86 -21.96
C LYS A 55 1.25 13.76 -21.15
N LEU A 56 1.13 13.97 -19.84
CA LEU A 56 0.57 12.97 -18.96
C LEU A 56 -0.95 12.84 -19.20
N GLU A 57 -1.35 11.66 -19.67
CA GLU A 57 -2.75 11.30 -19.95
C GLU A 57 -3.32 10.38 -18.88
N ARG A 58 -2.47 9.53 -18.28
CA ARG A 58 -2.87 8.50 -17.35
C ARG A 58 -1.95 8.45 -16.14
N ALA A 59 -2.52 8.37 -14.95
CA ALA A 59 -1.76 8.24 -13.71
C ALA A 59 -2.32 7.13 -12.82
N ILE A 60 -1.48 6.19 -12.43
CA ILE A 60 -1.79 5.09 -11.54
C ILE A 60 -1.08 5.30 -10.20
N HIS A 61 -1.85 5.37 -9.11
CA HIS A 61 -1.31 5.52 -7.77
C HIS A 61 -1.52 4.26 -6.94
N VAL A 62 -0.44 3.69 -6.40
CA VAL A 62 -0.51 2.55 -5.49
C VAL A 62 -0.65 3.07 -4.07
N SER A 63 -1.83 2.92 -3.53
CA SER A 63 -2.20 3.35 -2.18
C SER A 63 -2.10 2.19 -1.18
N GLY A 64 -3.13 1.89 -0.41
CA GLY A 64 -3.09 0.82 0.58
C GLY A 64 -4.46 0.25 0.92
N TYR A 65 -4.49 -1.02 1.31
CA TYR A 65 -5.70 -1.75 1.68
C TYR A 65 -6.51 -1.05 2.78
N MET A 66 -5.85 -0.37 3.75
CA MET A 66 -6.50 0.30 4.86
C MET A 66 -7.54 1.35 4.40
N LEU A 67 -7.35 1.95 3.22
CA LEU A 67 -8.28 2.93 2.66
C LEU A 67 -9.63 2.34 2.23
N THR A 68 -9.72 1.03 2.07
CA THR A 68 -10.99 0.34 1.79
C THR A 68 -11.81 0.03 3.05
N ILE A 69 -11.27 0.31 4.24
CA ILE A 69 -11.92 0.03 5.53
C ILE A 69 -12.48 1.34 6.10
N HIS A 70 -13.63 1.76 5.61
CA HIS A 70 -14.24 3.05 5.97
C HIS A 70 -14.44 3.23 7.48
N SER A 71 -14.81 2.16 8.22
CA SER A 71 -14.94 2.23 9.67
C SER A 71 -13.61 2.56 10.37
N HIS A 72 -12.49 2.05 9.86
CA HIS A 72 -11.16 2.37 10.37
C HIS A 72 -10.80 3.84 10.13
N LEU A 73 -11.07 4.34 8.93
CA LEU A 73 -10.84 5.75 8.58
C LEU A 73 -11.66 6.70 9.44
N GLN A 74 -12.94 6.40 9.65
CA GLN A 74 -13.83 7.19 10.50
C GLN A 74 -13.38 7.18 11.96
N GLN A 75 -12.96 6.03 12.50
CA GLN A 75 -12.41 5.92 13.86
C GLN A 75 -11.14 6.75 14.03
N ALA A 76 -10.33 6.86 12.99
CA ALA A 76 -9.14 7.72 12.97
C ALA A 76 -9.47 9.22 12.85
N GLY A 77 -10.75 9.58 12.65
CA GLY A 77 -11.20 10.97 12.55
C GLY A 77 -11.07 11.56 11.15
N ILE A 78 -11.04 10.71 10.11
CA ILE A 78 -11.00 11.15 8.72
C ILE A 78 -12.40 11.51 8.25
N CYS A 79 -12.55 12.70 7.68
CA CYS A 79 -13.79 13.19 7.09
C CYS A 79 -13.91 12.64 5.66
N LEU A 80 -14.60 11.50 5.47
CA LEU A 80 -14.66 10.82 4.17
C LEU A 80 -15.30 11.67 3.06
N ASP A 81 -16.33 12.46 3.40
CA ASP A 81 -17.04 13.31 2.44
C ASP A 81 -16.29 14.62 2.13
N GLN A 82 -15.41 15.05 3.03
CA GLN A 82 -14.63 16.29 2.93
C GLN A 82 -13.21 16.08 3.50
N PRO A 83 -12.38 15.26 2.85
CA PRO A 83 -11.07 14.88 3.37
C PRO A 83 -10.13 16.06 3.66
N GLU A 84 -10.33 17.19 2.97
CA GLU A 84 -9.57 18.44 3.17
C GLU A 84 -9.84 19.08 4.54
N THR A 85 -10.97 18.76 5.20
CA THR A 85 -11.31 19.26 6.54
C THR A 85 -10.77 18.39 7.67
N THR A 86 -10.11 17.29 7.35
CA THR A 86 -9.54 16.34 8.32
C THR A 86 -8.43 16.98 9.14
N ASP A 87 -8.48 16.82 10.46
CA ASP A 87 -7.36 17.14 11.36
C ASP A 87 -6.25 16.09 11.21
N TRP A 88 -5.38 16.30 10.25
CA TRP A 88 -4.28 15.37 9.95
C TRP A 88 -3.31 15.21 11.14
N ASN A 89 -3.11 16.24 11.99
CA ASN A 89 -2.25 16.09 13.16
C ASN A 89 -2.79 15.01 14.10
N ARG A 90 -4.10 15.00 14.33
CA ARG A 90 -4.76 13.97 15.12
C ARG A 90 -4.65 12.60 14.47
N VAL A 91 -4.87 12.48 13.15
CA VAL A 91 -4.76 11.22 12.42
C VAL A 91 -3.34 10.63 12.53
N TYR A 92 -2.31 11.46 12.38
CA TYR A 92 -0.91 11.03 12.54
C TYR A 92 -0.60 10.53 13.97
N GLN A 93 -1.19 11.14 14.98
CA GLN A 93 -1.04 10.67 16.37
C GLN A 93 -1.70 9.32 16.62
N GLN A 94 -2.83 9.05 15.97
CA GLN A 94 -3.59 7.83 16.15
C GLN A 94 -3.05 6.65 15.33
N LEU A 95 -2.71 6.86 14.07
CA LEU A 95 -2.34 5.81 13.13
C LEU A 95 -0.83 5.66 12.95
N GLY A 96 -0.04 6.63 13.44
CA GLY A 96 1.39 6.68 13.16
C GLY A 96 1.70 7.28 11.79
N ALA A 97 2.99 7.60 11.60
CA ALA A 97 3.42 8.43 10.47
C ALA A 97 3.25 7.76 9.10
N TYR A 98 3.53 6.47 8.99
CA TYR A 98 3.42 5.77 7.70
C TYR A 98 1.97 5.69 7.23
N GLU A 99 1.10 5.12 8.04
CA GLU A 99 -0.29 4.88 7.64
C GLU A 99 -1.02 6.20 7.39
N ALA A 100 -0.89 7.17 8.30
CA ALA A 100 -1.49 8.48 8.14
C ALA A 100 -1.02 9.19 6.86
N SER A 101 0.29 9.13 6.54
CA SER A 101 0.82 9.76 5.33
C SER A 101 0.32 9.08 4.04
N LYS A 102 0.11 7.77 4.05
CA LYS A 102 -0.48 7.05 2.90
C LYS A 102 -1.93 7.45 2.67
N ILE A 103 -2.70 7.64 3.74
CA ILE A 103 -4.10 8.07 3.65
C ILE A 103 -4.18 9.54 3.21
N GLU A 104 -3.37 10.43 3.79
CA GLU A 104 -3.31 11.83 3.37
C GLU A 104 -2.89 11.97 1.90
N ALA A 105 -1.86 11.21 1.49
CA ALA A 105 -1.39 11.20 0.11
C ALA A 105 -2.48 10.76 -0.87
N HIS A 106 -3.26 9.74 -0.53
CA HIS A 106 -4.36 9.24 -1.36
C HIS A 106 -5.36 10.34 -1.71
N TYR A 107 -5.92 11.02 -0.70
CA TYR A 107 -6.93 12.07 -0.93
C TYR A 107 -6.34 13.29 -1.63
N ALA A 108 -5.15 13.74 -1.21
CA ALA A 108 -4.50 14.89 -1.80
C ALA A 108 -4.09 14.64 -3.27
N TRP A 109 -3.60 13.44 -3.58
CA TRP A 109 -3.19 13.05 -4.91
C TRP A 109 -4.39 12.91 -5.87
N MET A 110 -5.47 12.27 -5.41
CA MET A 110 -6.71 12.14 -6.19
C MET A 110 -7.27 13.51 -6.57
N ARG A 111 -7.41 14.40 -5.60
CA ARG A 111 -7.86 15.77 -5.85
C ARG A 111 -6.97 16.51 -6.84
N LEU A 112 -5.65 16.40 -6.70
CA LEU A 112 -4.72 17.03 -7.64
C LEU A 112 -4.85 16.48 -9.05
N ALA A 113 -5.02 15.16 -9.21
CA ALA A 113 -5.23 14.54 -10.52
C ALA A 113 -6.52 15.04 -11.20
N GLU A 114 -7.58 15.23 -10.42
CA GLU A 114 -8.85 15.82 -10.89
C GLU A 114 -8.69 17.30 -11.31
N GLU A 115 -8.02 18.11 -10.48
CA GLU A 115 -7.71 19.51 -10.79
C GLU A 115 -6.89 19.66 -12.08
N LEU A 116 -5.94 18.75 -12.28
CA LEU A 116 -5.09 18.69 -13.49
C LEU A 116 -5.76 18.03 -14.70
N LYS A 117 -6.97 17.47 -14.52
CA LYS A 117 -7.74 16.74 -15.55
C LYS A 117 -6.98 15.55 -16.13
N ILE A 118 -6.24 14.83 -15.29
CA ILE A 118 -5.52 13.62 -15.64
C ILE A 118 -6.43 12.42 -15.31
N ASP A 119 -6.57 11.49 -16.25
CA ASP A 119 -7.26 10.24 -15.97
C ASP A 119 -6.45 9.42 -14.96
N TRP A 120 -7.07 9.10 -13.83
CA TRP A 120 -6.40 8.40 -12.73
C TRP A 120 -7.02 7.04 -12.43
N THR A 121 -6.22 6.15 -11.87
CA THR A 121 -6.66 4.93 -11.20
C THR A 121 -5.88 4.78 -9.91
N ILE A 122 -6.58 4.53 -8.82
CA ILE A 122 -5.93 4.23 -7.53
C ILE A 122 -6.07 2.73 -7.26
N ILE A 123 -4.94 2.11 -6.90
CA ILE A 123 -4.88 0.68 -6.60
C ILE A 123 -4.62 0.52 -5.10
N HIS A 124 -5.50 -0.23 -4.44
CA HIS A 124 -5.39 -0.63 -3.05
C HIS A 124 -4.97 -2.10 -2.97
N PRO A 125 -3.66 -2.39 -3.03
CA PRO A 125 -3.23 -3.77 -2.89
C PRO A 125 -3.44 -4.25 -1.46
N ALA A 126 -3.86 -5.50 -1.33
CA ALA A 126 -3.75 -6.25 -0.09
C ALA A 126 -2.26 -6.46 0.27
N THR A 127 -1.95 -7.25 1.29
CA THR A 127 -0.56 -7.58 1.61
C THR A 127 0.08 -8.29 0.42
N VAL A 128 1.03 -7.61 -0.22
CA VAL A 128 1.73 -8.16 -1.39
C VAL A 128 2.67 -9.26 -0.93
N VAL A 129 2.52 -10.41 -1.54
CA VAL A 129 3.39 -11.57 -1.33
C VAL A 129 4.17 -11.89 -2.60
N GLY A 130 4.99 -12.93 -2.58
CA GLY A 130 5.84 -13.31 -3.69
C GLY A 130 5.10 -13.61 -4.99
N ASP A 131 5.87 -13.98 -6.00
CA ASP A 131 5.36 -14.43 -7.29
C ASP A 131 4.67 -15.79 -7.17
N ALA A 132 3.50 -15.94 -7.80
CA ALA A 132 2.69 -17.18 -7.67
C ALA A 132 3.32 -18.39 -8.36
N LEU A 133 4.18 -18.19 -9.37
CA LEU A 133 4.79 -19.28 -10.15
C LEU A 133 6.15 -19.68 -9.57
N THR A 134 6.98 -18.71 -9.21
CA THR A 134 8.35 -18.95 -8.73
C THR A 134 8.45 -19.09 -7.22
N GLY A 135 7.48 -18.52 -6.49
CA GLY A 135 7.51 -18.40 -5.04
C GLY A 135 8.56 -17.39 -4.53
N GLU A 136 9.20 -16.64 -5.43
CA GLU A 136 10.19 -15.63 -5.04
C GLU A 136 9.52 -14.51 -4.24
N ILE A 137 10.12 -14.18 -3.11
CA ILE A 137 9.70 -13.09 -2.23
C ILE A 137 10.94 -12.46 -1.58
N PRO A 138 11.05 -11.13 -1.50
CA PRO A 138 12.15 -10.49 -0.79
C PRO A 138 12.20 -10.89 0.70
N ASP A 139 13.39 -11.18 1.21
CA ASP A 139 13.60 -11.64 2.60
C ASP A 139 13.10 -10.65 3.68
N ASN A 140 13.04 -9.38 3.36
CA ASN A 140 12.55 -8.33 4.26
C ASN A 140 11.02 -8.23 4.33
N GLN A 141 10.30 -9.01 3.54
CA GLN A 141 8.83 -9.03 3.59
C GLN A 141 8.33 -9.79 4.85
N PRO A 142 7.27 -9.30 5.51
CA PRO A 142 6.75 -9.91 6.73
C PRO A 142 6.42 -11.41 6.57
N ILE A 143 5.84 -11.80 5.45
CA ILE A 143 5.52 -13.22 5.17
C ILE A 143 6.80 -14.07 5.07
N ALA A 144 7.84 -13.59 4.40
CA ALA A 144 9.12 -14.29 4.32
C ALA A 144 9.73 -14.50 5.71
N GLN A 145 9.70 -13.46 6.55
CA GLN A 145 10.16 -13.53 7.94
C GLN A 145 9.34 -14.53 8.77
N MET A 146 8.02 -14.57 8.58
CA MET A 146 7.15 -15.55 9.26
C MET A 146 7.49 -16.98 8.85
N VAL A 147 7.73 -17.24 7.56
CA VAL A 147 8.16 -18.54 7.03
C VAL A 147 9.51 -18.94 7.64
N ASP A 148 10.47 -18.02 7.71
CA ASP A 148 11.78 -18.29 8.30
C ASP A 148 11.69 -18.61 9.80
N LEU A 149 10.92 -17.83 10.57
CA LEU A 149 10.68 -18.11 11.99
C LEU A 149 10.05 -19.49 12.21
N LEU A 150 9.11 -19.90 11.34
CA LEU A 150 8.48 -21.21 11.40
C LEU A 150 9.48 -22.32 11.08
N LYS A 151 10.28 -22.18 10.00
CA LYS A 151 11.36 -23.11 9.64
C LYS A 151 12.34 -23.33 10.79
N ARG A 152 12.72 -22.28 11.48
CA ARG A 152 13.67 -22.31 12.62
C ARG A 152 13.04 -22.71 13.95
N LYS A 153 11.74 -23.03 14.00
CA LYS A 153 10.99 -23.32 15.24
C LYS A 153 11.06 -22.21 16.27
N LYS A 154 11.16 -20.96 15.82
CA LYS A 154 11.28 -19.77 16.68
C LYS A 154 9.97 -19.00 16.82
N MET A 155 8.89 -19.47 16.22
CA MET A 155 7.58 -18.84 16.33
C MET A 155 6.91 -19.26 17.65
N GLY A 156 6.96 -18.40 18.66
CA GLY A 156 6.43 -18.71 19.99
C GLY A 156 4.93 -18.50 20.12
N ALA A 157 4.41 -17.40 19.62
CA ALA A 157 2.98 -17.07 19.65
C ALA A 157 2.65 -16.08 18.50
N ILE A 158 1.42 -16.13 18.02
CA ILE A 158 0.92 -15.22 17.00
C ILE A 158 0.10 -14.12 17.67
N PRO A 159 0.42 -12.82 17.45
CA PRO A 159 -0.31 -11.69 18.02
C PRO A 159 -1.62 -11.43 17.25
N ALA A 160 -2.56 -12.36 17.31
CA ALA A 160 -3.85 -12.31 16.61
C ALA A 160 -4.79 -13.38 17.20
N THR A 161 -5.97 -13.57 16.58
CA THR A 161 -6.80 -14.76 16.77
C THR A 161 -6.65 -15.72 15.59
N PRO A 162 -6.93 -17.02 15.75
CA PRO A 162 -6.88 -17.99 14.65
C PRO A 162 -7.78 -17.62 13.46
N GLN A 163 -8.88 -16.94 13.71
CA GLN A 163 -9.89 -16.51 12.74
C GLN A 163 -9.55 -15.17 12.09
N HIS A 164 -8.46 -14.54 12.50
CA HIS A 164 -8.05 -13.26 11.91
C HIS A 164 -7.78 -13.45 10.41
N TYR A 165 -8.36 -12.57 9.60
CA TYR A 165 -8.18 -12.57 8.15
C TYR A 165 -7.03 -11.65 7.78
N LEU A 166 -6.10 -12.15 6.98
CA LEU A 166 -5.05 -11.37 6.35
C LEU A 166 -5.27 -11.36 4.83
N PRO A 167 -5.71 -10.26 4.25
CA PRO A 167 -5.86 -10.18 2.81
C PRO A 167 -4.48 -10.21 2.13
N LEU A 168 -4.35 -11.07 1.12
CA LEU A 168 -3.11 -11.28 0.36
C LEU A 168 -3.33 -11.01 -1.12
N VAL A 169 -2.26 -10.67 -1.81
CA VAL A 169 -2.20 -10.59 -3.28
C VAL A 169 -0.79 -10.97 -3.75
N THR A 170 -0.67 -11.74 -4.81
CA THR A 170 0.64 -12.04 -5.41
C THR A 170 1.11 -10.89 -6.28
N VAL A 171 2.43 -10.70 -6.36
CA VAL A 171 3.02 -9.58 -7.10
C VAL A 171 2.70 -9.64 -8.59
N ASP A 172 2.71 -10.84 -9.19
CA ASP A 172 2.39 -11.05 -10.60
C ASP A 172 0.94 -10.67 -10.94
N TYR A 173 -0.01 -10.98 -10.05
CA TYR A 173 -1.41 -10.56 -10.21
C TYR A 173 -1.56 -9.04 -10.07
N LEU A 174 -0.92 -8.44 -9.07
CA LEU A 174 -0.93 -6.98 -8.87
C LEU A 174 -0.39 -6.25 -10.10
N VAL A 175 0.73 -6.70 -10.65
CA VAL A 175 1.35 -6.10 -11.85
C VAL A 175 0.42 -6.20 -13.07
N LYS A 176 -0.29 -7.32 -13.25
CA LYS A 176 -1.30 -7.45 -14.34
C LYS A 176 -2.42 -6.43 -14.18
N VAL A 177 -2.93 -6.22 -12.96
CA VAL A 177 -3.96 -5.21 -12.70
C VAL A 177 -3.41 -3.80 -12.95
N MET A 178 -2.17 -3.51 -12.54
CA MET A 178 -1.53 -2.23 -12.82
C MET A 178 -1.39 -1.97 -14.33
N ALA A 179 -0.99 -2.97 -15.10
CA ALA A 179 -0.90 -2.86 -16.56
C ALA A 179 -2.25 -2.58 -17.21
N LEU A 180 -3.30 -3.30 -16.79
CA LEU A 180 -4.68 -3.04 -17.26
C LEU A 180 -5.17 -1.64 -16.86
N ALA A 181 -4.85 -1.18 -15.66
CA ALA A 181 -5.23 0.16 -15.20
C ALA A 181 -4.66 1.28 -16.08
N ALA A 182 -3.56 1.05 -16.78
CA ALA A 182 -2.97 2.03 -17.70
C ALA A 182 -3.62 2.06 -19.07
N THR A 183 -4.22 0.96 -19.52
CA THR A 183 -4.70 0.79 -20.90
C THR A 183 -6.23 0.77 -21.01
N GLU A 184 -6.93 0.37 -19.94
CA GLU A 184 -8.38 0.21 -19.94
C GLU A 184 -9.08 1.51 -19.51
N ASN A 185 -9.75 2.18 -20.44
CA ASN A 185 -10.48 3.43 -20.16
C ASN A 185 -11.60 3.25 -19.13
N SER A 186 -12.20 2.06 -19.04
CA SER A 186 -13.24 1.74 -18.04
C SER A 186 -12.72 1.79 -16.61
N LEU A 187 -11.41 1.76 -16.41
CA LEU A 187 -10.73 1.85 -15.11
C LEU A 187 -10.28 3.28 -14.78
N ALA A 188 -10.51 4.26 -15.67
CA ALA A 188 -10.27 5.66 -15.38
C ALA A 188 -11.21 6.15 -14.27
N GLN A 189 -10.67 6.98 -13.37
CA GLN A 189 -11.39 7.55 -12.22
C GLN A 189 -12.01 6.46 -11.32
N ARG A 190 -11.26 5.37 -11.11
CA ARG A 190 -11.66 4.24 -10.29
C ARG A 190 -10.62 3.93 -9.20
N GLU A 191 -11.15 3.47 -8.08
CA GLU A 191 -10.38 2.84 -7.02
C GLU A 191 -10.56 1.32 -7.10
N LEU A 192 -9.47 0.58 -7.09
CA LEU A 192 -9.44 -0.87 -7.27
C LEU A 192 -8.86 -1.54 -6.03
N LEU A 193 -9.66 -2.30 -5.30
CA LEU A 193 -9.15 -3.23 -4.29
C LEU A 193 -8.60 -4.47 -5.00
N VAL A 194 -7.31 -4.74 -4.80
CA VAL A 194 -6.62 -5.88 -5.42
C VAL A 194 -6.21 -6.87 -4.33
N ALA A 195 -6.96 -7.96 -4.23
CA ALA A 195 -6.77 -9.01 -3.26
C ALA A 195 -7.11 -10.38 -3.87
N HIS A 196 -6.58 -11.45 -3.27
CA HIS A 196 -6.95 -12.81 -3.64
C HIS A 196 -8.43 -13.07 -3.29
N GLN A 197 -9.14 -13.77 -4.17
CA GLN A 197 -10.58 -14.04 -3.98
C GLN A 197 -10.86 -14.95 -2.78
N GLN A 198 -10.00 -15.92 -2.55
CA GLN A 198 -10.13 -16.83 -1.41
C GLN A 198 -9.67 -16.12 -0.13
N ARG A 199 -10.50 -16.23 0.90
CA ARG A 199 -10.21 -15.70 2.22
C ARG A 199 -9.56 -16.79 3.07
N PHE A 200 -8.27 -16.63 3.35
CA PHE A 200 -7.57 -17.49 4.29
C PHE A 200 -7.55 -16.81 5.67
N VAL A 201 -8.02 -17.54 6.67
CA VAL A 201 -7.75 -17.13 8.07
C VAL A 201 -6.35 -17.51 8.46
N LEU A 202 -5.78 -16.84 9.47
CA LEU A 202 -4.39 -17.06 9.88
C LEU A 202 -4.09 -18.53 10.20
N ALA A 203 -5.01 -19.25 10.85
CA ALA A 203 -4.81 -20.65 11.16
C ALA A 203 -4.65 -21.51 9.89
N GLU A 204 -5.47 -21.28 8.87
CA GLU A 204 -5.36 -21.99 7.57
C GLU A 204 -4.05 -21.65 6.85
N MET A 205 -3.71 -20.36 6.80
CA MET A 205 -2.46 -19.89 6.21
C MET A 205 -1.24 -20.56 6.88
N PHE A 206 -1.20 -20.57 8.20
CA PHE A 206 -0.09 -21.20 8.93
C PHE A 206 -0.05 -22.71 8.74
N ASN A 207 -1.20 -23.39 8.62
CA ASN A 207 -1.23 -24.81 8.31
C ASN A 207 -0.65 -25.10 6.91
N ILE A 208 -1.00 -24.30 5.90
CA ILE A 208 -0.44 -24.41 4.55
C ILE A 208 1.08 -24.21 4.59
N ILE A 209 1.56 -23.13 5.19
CA ILE A 209 2.99 -22.82 5.28
C ILE A 209 3.72 -23.94 6.03
N ALA A 210 3.21 -24.37 7.19
CA ALA A 210 3.82 -25.40 8.01
C ALA A 210 3.98 -26.73 7.27
N THR A 211 2.95 -27.13 6.51
CA THR A 211 2.99 -28.32 5.67
C THR A 211 4.12 -28.22 4.64
N GLN A 212 4.24 -27.08 3.96
CA GLN A 212 5.27 -26.87 2.92
C GLN A 212 6.71 -26.87 3.48
N VAL A 213 6.89 -26.46 4.72
CA VAL A 213 8.21 -26.39 5.36
C VAL A 213 8.48 -27.58 6.30
N ASN A 214 7.65 -28.62 6.30
CA ASN A 214 7.73 -29.80 7.16
C ASN A 214 7.83 -29.43 8.66
N GLN A 215 6.98 -28.52 9.11
CA GLN A 215 6.88 -28.10 10.50
C GLN A 215 5.44 -28.23 11.01
N GLN A 216 5.25 -28.05 12.31
CA GLN A 216 3.92 -27.93 12.91
C GLN A 216 3.45 -26.49 12.89
N ALA A 217 2.17 -26.27 12.56
CA ALA A 217 1.57 -24.95 12.63
C ALA A 217 1.55 -24.44 14.09
N PRO A 218 1.74 -23.12 14.30
CA PRO A 218 1.63 -22.55 15.62
C PRO A 218 0.20 -22.70 16.15
N THR A 219 0.08 -23.11 17.41
CA THR A 219 -1.22 -23.28 18.09
C THR A 219 -1.51 -22.18 19.10
N ARG A 220 -0.50 -21.39 19.48
CA ARG A 220 -0.62 -20.33 20.48
C ARG A 220 -0.91 -18.99 19.82
N TYR A 221 -2.09 -18.47 20.09
CA TYR A 221 -2.53 -17.13 19.63
C TYR A 221 -2.71 -16.24 20.87
N VAL A 222 -2.28 -14.98 20.77
CA VAL A 222 -2.42 -13.98 21.83
C VAL A 222 -3.17 -12.78 21.24
N PRO A 223 -4.40 -12.48 21.71
CA PRO A 223 -5.14 -11.32 21.24
C PRO A 223 -4.35 -10.02 21.45
N LEU A 224 -4.40 -9.10 20.47
CA LEU A 224 -3.68 -7.82 20.54
C LEU A 224 -4.03 -6.98 21.77
N ALA A 225 -5.24 -7.10 22.29
CA ALA A 225 -5.66 -6.42 23.51
C ALA A 225 -4.79 -6.80 24.76
N VAL A 226 -4.22 -8.00 24.77
CA VAL A 226 -3.36 -8.50 25.84
C VAL A 226 -1.91 -8.01 25.71
N LEU A 227 -1.51 -7.58 24.50
CA LEU A 227 -0.16 -7.12 24.20
C LEU A 227 0.01 -5.60 24.34
N ARG A 228 -1.07 -4.86 24.53
CA ARG A 228 -1.03 -3.42 24.84
C ARG A 228 -0.77 -3.26 26.34
N VAL A 229 0.51 -3.28 26.71
CA VAL A 229 1.00 -2.81 28.01
C VAL A 229 1.60 -1.41 27.82
#